data_8a206c3d7756707e47325fdf27b3328b
#
_entry.id   8a206c3d7756707e47325fdf27b3328b
#
_cell.length_a   1.000
_cell.length_b   1.000
_cell.length_c   1.000
_cell.angle_alpha   90.00
_cell.angle_beta   90.00
_cell.angle_gamma   90.00
#
_symmetry.space_group_name_H-M   'P 1'
#
loop_
_entity.id
_entity.type
_entity.pdbx_description
1 polymer ?
#
loop_
_entity_poly.entity_id
_entity_poly.type
_entity_poly.pdbx_seq_one_letter_code
_entity_poly.pdbx_strand_id
1 'polypeptide(L)'
;MKVIFMGTPDFSVGTLEALVEAGHEVVLAVTQPDKPKGRGGKMQYTPVKEAALARDIPVYQPKKIREPECIEELKKYNADIMVVIAFGQILPKEILQMTLYGCINVHASLLPKYRGAAPIQWAVIDGEKVSGVTTMQMNEGLDTGDMILKTEIPLDPKETGGSLHDKLAEAGAKLCVETLKCLEDKTATWEPQGESTTAYAKMLDKNLGNINWNDPAVQIERLIRGLNPWPSAYTHWNDKVIKLWQADVVEGNTDQEAGTIVKVEKDSFYVQTGEGLLKIEELQLQGKKRMDAGAFLRGNHLEYGEILKKC
;
A
#
# COMPACT_ATOMS: atom_id res chain seq x y z
N MET A 1 5.50 28.10 1.66
CA MET A 1 4.54 27.85 2.78
C MET A 1 5.23 27.24 3.98
N LYS A 2 4.71 27.52 5.21
CA LYS A 2 5.02 26.76 6.42
C LYS A 2 4.12 25.52 6.50
N VAL A 3 4.72 24.34 6.58
CA VAL A 3 4.02 23.05 6.49
C VAL A 3 4.19 22.25 7.76
N ILE A 4 3.09 21.75 8.34
CA ILE A 4 3.12 20.60 9.25
C ILE A 4 2.91 19.36 8.40
N PHE A 5 3.91 18.48 8.40
CA PHE A 5 3.86 17.21 7.67
C PHE A 5 3.41 16.07 8.59
N MET A 6 2.42 15.29 8.20
CA MET A 6 1.90 14.15 8.95
C MET A 6 2.02 12.88 8.13
N GLY A 7 2.90 11.97 8.52
CA GLY A 7 3.13 10.73 7.81
C GLY A 7 3.85 9.70 8.69
N THR A 8 3.87 8.42 8.27
CA THR A 8 4.49 7.37 9.08
C THR A 8 5.38 6.44 8.26
N PRO A 9 4.89 5.73 7.20
CA PRO A 9 5.68 4.75 6.48
C PRO A 9 6.65 5.40 5.47
N ASP A 10 7.45 4.57 4.86
CA ASP A 10 8.37 4.92 3.76
C ASP A 10 7.67 5.61 2.58
N PHE A 11 6.45 5.20 2.27
CA PHE A 11 5.60 5.87 1.26
C PHE A 11 5.53 7.40 1.43
N SER A 12 5.59 7.89 2.67
CA SER A 12 5.46 9.31 3.00
C SER A 12 6.78 10.08 2.90
N VAL A 13 7.92 9.37 2.92
CA VAL A 13 9.26 10.00 3.03
C VAL A 13 9.57 10.87 1.81
N GLY A 14 9.37 10.33 0.61
CA GLY A 14 9.66 11.07 -0.63
C GLY A 14 8.90 12.39 -0.74
N THR A 15 7.66 12.46 -0.21
CA THR A 15 6.90 13.72 -0.19
C THR A 15 7.45 14.72 0.81
N LEU A 16 7.86 14.28 2.02
CA LEU A 16 8.53 15.15 2.98
C LEU A 16 9.79 15.78 2.35
N GLU A 17 10.59 14.97 1.69
CA GLU A 17 11.81 15.41 1.01
C GLU A 17 11.51 16.39 -0.13
N ALA A 18 10.56 16.07 -0.97
CA ALA A 18 10.16 16.93 -2.09
C ALA A 18 9.63 18.30 -1.65
N LEU A 19 8.90 18.36 -0.55
CA LEU A 19 8.44 19.64 0.03
C LEU A 19 9.61 20.53 0.48
N VAL A 20 10.62 19.95 1.15
CA VAL A 20 11.83 20.68 1.56
C VAL A 20 12.63 21.14 0.35
N GLU A 21 12.83 20.28 -0.65
CA GLU A 21 13.56 20.58 -1.88
C GLU A 21 12.85 21.66 -2.71
N ALA A 22 11.53 21.71 -2.67
CA ALA A 22 10.73 22.74 -3.31
C ALA A 22 10.75 24.09 -2.57
N GLY A 23 11.46 24.19 -1.43
CA GLY A 23 11.62 25.43 -0.66
C GLY A 23 10.50 25.71 0.33
N HIS A 24 9.64 24.73 0.62
CA HIS A 24 8.68 24.86 1.72
C HIS A 24 9.37 24.68 3.08
N GLU A 25 8.94 25.43 4.07
CA GLU A 25 9.44 25.31 5.44
C GLU A 25 8.62 24.24 6.18
N VAL A 26 9.14 23.01 6.28
CA VAL A 26 8.51 21.98 7.10
C VAL A 26 8.86 22.24 8.56
N VAL A 27 7.94 22.87 9.28
CA VAL A 27 8.15 23.32 10.67
C VAL A 27 7.98 22.20 11.69
N LEU A 28 7.28 21.12 11.35
CA LEU A 28 7.03 19.97 12.21
C LEU A 28 6.74 18.73 11.37
N ALA A 29 7.33 17.61 11.73
CA ALA A 29 6.95 16.28 11.25
C ALA A 29 6.20 15.51 12.35
N VAL A 30 4.95 15.14 12.09
CA VAL A 30 4.10 14.36 13.00
C VAL A 30 4.04 12.91 12.49
N THR A 31 4.39 11.97 13.34
CA THR A 31 4.42 10.55 12.98
C THR A 31 3.92 9.67 14.12
N GLN A 32 3.58 8.41 13.82
CA GLN A 32 3.21 7.44 14.84
C GLN A 32 4.35 7.22 15.84
N PRO A 33 4.04 6.84 17.09
CA PRO A 33 5.06 6.42 18.05
C PRO A 33 5.93 5.29 17.53
N ASP A 34 7.20 5.28 17.93
CA ASP A 34 8.13 4.21 17.65
C ASP A 34 7.58 2.88 18.15
N LYS A 35 7.82 1.81 17.40
CA LYS A 35 7.35 0.47 17.74
C LYS A 35 8.52 -0.51 17.82
N PRO A 36 8.46 -1.52 18.71
CA PRO A 36 9.45 -2.59 18.70
C PRO A 36 9.33 -3.39 17.39
N LYS A 37 10.45 -3.67 16.73
CA LYS A 37 10.51 -4.47 15.50
C LYS A 37 11.50 -5.64 15.65
N GLY A 38 11.13 -6.75 14.99
CA GLY A 38 11.94 -7.96 14.96
C GLY A 38 11.88 -8.78 16.25
N ARG A 39 12.55 -9.96 16.25
CA ARG A 39 12.54 -10.91 17.37
C ARG A 39 13.22 -10.36 18.65
N GLY A 40 14.06 -9.34 18.51
CA GLY A 40 14.77 -8.72 19.65
C GLY A 40 14.04 -7.54 20.29
N GLY A 41 12.86 -7.14 19.79
CA GLY A 41 12.07 -6.04 20.37
C GLY A 41 12.76 -4.67 20.40
N LYS A 42 13.81 -4.44 19.61
CA LYS A 42 14.50 -3.14 19.56
C LYS A 42 13.55 -2.08 19.00
N MET A 43 13.43 -0.95 19.69
CA MET A 43 12.64 0.20 19.23
C MET A 43 13.21 0.69 17.90
N GLN A 44 12.32 0.81 16.90
CA GLN A 44 12.69 1.33 15.60
C GLN A 44 11.94 2.63 15.36
N TYR A 45 12.65 3.64 14.89
CA TYR A 45 12.07 4.89 14.43
C TYR A 45 11.15 4.64 13.22
N THR A 46 10.13 5.48 13.08
CA THR A 46 9.35 5.49 11.84
C THR A 46 10.20 6.05 10.70
N PRO A 47 10.01 5.63 9.44
CA PRO A 47 10.73 6.19 8.30
C PRO A 47 10.65 7.72 8.21
N VAL A 48 9.49 8.29 8.48
CA VAL A 48 9.30 9.75 8.50
C VAL A 48 10.12 10.41 9.62
N LYS A 49 10.20 9.78 10.81
CA LYS A 49 11.05 10.31 11.90
C LYS A 49 12.52 10.32 11.50
N GLU A 50 13.03 9.23 10.92
CA GLU A 50 14.42 9.16 10.45
C GLU A 50 14.73 10.25 9.42
N ALA A 51 13.84 10.42 8.44
CA ALA A 51 13.98 11.44 7.40
C ALA A 51 13.91 12.88 7.95
N ALA A 52 13.02 13.14 8.91
CA ALA A 52 12.87 14.45 9.55
C ALA A 52 14.11 14.82 10.38
N LEU A 53 14.60 13.89 11.21
CA LEU A 53 15.80 14.09 12.01
C LEU A 53 17.05 14.33 11.17
N ALA A 54 17.17 13.65 10.02
CA ALA A 54 18.27 13.87 9.07
C ALA A 54 18.28 15.28 8.44
N ARG A 55 17.19 16.06 8.60
CA ARG A 55 17.00 17.42 8.08
C ARG A 55 16.76 18.45 9.18
N ASP A 56 17.06 18.11 10.41
CA ASP A 56 16.86 18.97 11.59
C ASP A 56 15.40 19.46 11.75
N ILE A 57 14.42 18.71 11.23
CA ILE A 57 13.00 18.99 11.37
C ILE A 57 12.52 18.45 12.72
N PRO A 58 11.85 19.29 13.55
CA PRO A 58 11.24 18.83 14.81
C PRO A 58 10.26 17.67 14.59
N VAL A 59 10.26 16.68 15.49
CA VAL A 59 9.39 15.50 15.40
C VAL A 59 8.44 15.46 16.58
N TYR A 60 7.16 15.21 16.30
CA TYR A 60 6.12 14.99 17.28
C TYR A 60 5.44 13.63 17.10
N GLN A 61 5.32 12.84 18.17
CA GLN A 61 4.80 11.47 18.12
C GLN A 61 3.63 11.27 19.11
N PRO A 62 2.45 11.86 18.86
CA PRO A 62 1.31 11.73 19.74
C PRO A 62 0.73 10.31 19.68
N LYS A 63 0.37 9.74 20.84
CA LYS A 63 -0.34 8.46 20.91
C LYS A 63 -1.74 8.58 20.30
N LYS A 64 -2.42 9.70 20.54
CA LYS A 64 -3.75 10.02 20.00
C LYS A 64 -3.79 11.50 19.65
N ILE A 65 -3.73 11.78 18.35
CA ILE A 65 -3.66 13.18 17.86
C ILE A 65 -4.88 14.04 18.23
N ARG A 66 -6.03 13.41 18.52
CA ARG A 66 -7.27 14.06 18.89
C ARG A 66 -7.32 14.61 20.33
N GLU A 67 -6.32 14.34 21.14
CA GLU A 67 -6.25 14.84 22.52
C GLU A 67 -6.03 16.38 22.51
N PRO A 68 -6.68 17.15 23.41
CA PRO A 68 -6.58 18.62 23.42
C PRO A 68 -5.15 19.15 23.48
N GLU A 69 -4.27 18.47 24.21
CA GLU A 69 -2.86 18.83 24.33
C GLU A 69 -2.14 18.79 22.98
N CYS A 70 -2.53 17.84 22.11
CA CYS A 70 -1.97 17.71 20.76
C CYS A 70 -2.40 18.88 19.88
N ILE A 71 -3.66 19.31 20.00
CA ILE A 71 -4.20 20.48 19.27
C ILE A 71 -3.44 21.74 19.67
N GLU A 72 -3.24 21.97 20.96
CA GLU A 72 -2.48 23.13 21.46
C GLU A 72 -0.99 23.07 21.06
N GLU A 73 -0.40 21.87 20.99
CA GLU A 73 0.97 21.70 20.50
C GLU A 73 1.09 22.10 19.02
N LEU A 74 0.19 21.61 18.16
CA LEU A 74 0.21 21.93 16.73
C LEU A 74 0.04 23.42 16.44
N LYS A 75 -0.80 24.14 17.20
CA LYS A 75 -1.02 25.59 17.05
C LYS A 75 0.24 26.41 17.19
N LYS A 76 1.21 25.99 17.99
CA LYS A 76 2.47 26.72 18.24
C LYS A 76 3.30 26.97 17.00
N TYR A 77 3.14 26.13 15.98
CA TYR A 77 3.95 26.17 14.76
C TYR A 77 3.46 27.16 13.72
N ASN A 78 2.26 27.72 13.87
CA ASN A 78 1.68 28.72 12.97
C ASN A 78 1.84 28.33 11.49
N ALA A 79 1.51 27.07 11.16
CA ALA A 79 1.61 26.56 9.81
C ALA A 79 0.52 27.13 8.90
N ASP A 80 0.84 27.25 7.61
CA ASP A 80 -0.11 27.67 6.58
C ASP A 80 -1.01 26.51 6.15
N ILE A 81 -0.46 25.28 6.17
CA ILE A 81 -1.09 24.06 5.68
C ILE A 81 -0.60 22.81 6.44
N MET A 82 -1.43 21.79 6.48
CA MET A 82 -1.05 20.45 6.92
C MET A 82 -1.06 19.51 5.72
N VAL A 83 0.03 18.76 5.50
CA VAL A 83 0.13 17.72 4.48
C VAL A 83 0.11 16.36 5.16
N VAL A 84 -0.85 15.52 4.78
CA VAL A 84 -1.11 14.23 5.41
C VAL A 84 -0.92 13.10 4.40
N ILE A 85 -0.08 12.11 4.75
CA ILE A 85 0.17 10.94 3.90
C ILE A 85 0.33 9.70 4.77
N ALA A 86 -0.59 8.75 4.70
CA ALA A 86 -0.52 7.49 5.44
C ALA A 86 -0.15 7.68 6.93
N PHE A 87 -0.72 8.70 7.57
CA PHE A 87 -0.44 9.03 8.97
C PHE A 87 -0.95 7.98 9.93
N GLY A 88 -2.13 7.40 9.64
CA GLY A 88 -2.69 6.29 10.41
C GLY A 88 -3.48 6.70 11.65
N GLN A 89 -3.89 7.97 11.78
CA GLN A 89 -4.84 8.43 12.79
C GLN A 89 -5.90 9.33 12.14
N ILE A 90 -7.11 9.27 12.66
CA ILE A 90 -8.22 10.15 12.25
C ILE A 90 -7.99 11.53 12.87
N LEU A 91 -8.04 12.56 12.04
CA LEU A 91 -7.90 13.96 12.45
C LEU A 91 -9.25 14.52 12.86
N PRO A 92 -9.37 15.15 14.05
CA PRO A 92 -10.58 15.83 14.47
C PRO A 92 -10.76 17.15 13.69
N LYS A 93 -11.98 17.68 13.71
CA LYS A 93 -12.38 18.90 13.00
C LYS A 93 -11.49 20.09 13.34
N GLU A 94 -11.08 20.21 14.59
CA GLU A 94 -10.23 21.28 15.08
C GLU A 94 -8.86 21.30 14.37
N ILE A 95 -8.31 20.14 14.07
CA ILE A 95 -7.06 20.01 13.31
C ILE A 95 -7.31 20.27 11.82
N LEU A 96 -8.38 19.68 11.27
CA LEU A 96 -8.72 19.83 9.85
C LEU A 96 -8.91 21.29 9.43
N GLN A 97 -9.34 22.15 10.35
CA GLN A 97 -9.64 23.57 10.14
C GLN A 97 -8.64 24.54 10.80
N MET A 98 -7.51 24.02 11.32
CA MET A 98 -6.57 24.80 12.12
C MET A 98 -5.77 25.80 11.29
N THR A 99 -5.43 25.46 10.06
CA THR A 99 -4.53 26.25 9.19
C THR A 99 -5.30 26.94 8.08
N LEU A 100 -4.70 27.97 7.46
CA LEU A 100 -5.33 28.75 6.39
C LEU A 100 -5.83 27.87 5.23
N TYR A 101 -5.00 26.89 4.82
CA TYR A 101 -5.33 25.98 3.73
C TYR A 101 -5.85 24.61 4.22
N GLY A 102 -6.09 24.45 5.53
CA GLY A 102 -6.57 23.21 6.12
C GLY A 102 -5.59 22.04 5.99
N CYS A 103 -6.11 20.83 5.77
CA CYS A 103 -5.35 19.61 5.63
C CYS A 103 -5.51 19.05 4.22
N ILE A 104 -4.41 18.78 3.53
CA ILE A 104 -4.37 18.10 2.23
C ILE A 104 -3.88 16.67 2.45
N ASN A 105 -4.60 15.69 1.91
CA ASN A 105 -4.14 14.29 1.86
C ASN A 105 -3.62 13.95 0.47
N VAL A 106 -2.52 13.21 0.43
CA VAL A 106 -2.01 12.56 -0.79
C VAL A 106 -2.46 11.10 -0.75
N HIS A 107 -3.51 10.79 -1.50
CA HIS A 107 -4.14 9.48 -1.51
C HIS A 107 -3.69 8.65 -2.70
N ALA A 108 -3.29 7.40 -2.44
CA ALA A 108 -2.69 6.53 -3.45
C ALA A 108 -3.73 5.81 -4.33
N SER A 109 -4.71 6.55 -4.84
CA SER A 109 -5.68 6.10 -5.85
C SER A 109 -6.22 7.25 -6.68
N LEU A 110 -6.90 6.93 -7.76
CA LEU A 110 -7.74 7.87 -8.52
C LEU A 110 -9.11 7.98 -7.85
N LEU A 111 -9.24 8.84 -6.84
CA LEU A 111 -10.50 9.07 -6.16
C LEU A 111 -11.61 9.47 -7.17
N PRO A 112 -12.86 9.01 -6.95
CA PRO A 112 -13.41 8.35 -5.76
C PRO A 112 -13.18 6.84 -5.65
N LYS A 113 -12.44 6.19 -6.57
CA LYS A 113 -12.08 4.78 -6.47
C LYS A 113 -11.14 4.52 -5.30
N TYR A 114 -11.30 3.36 -4.65
CA TYR A 114 -10.39 2.86 -3.62
C TYR A 114 -10.18 3.81 -2.43
N ARG A 115 -11.26 4.46 -1.96
CA ARG A 115 -11.23 5.09 -0.63
C ARG A 115 -10.84 4.05 0.40
N GLY A 116 -9.97 4.38 1.35
CA GLY A 116 -9.59 3.46 2.43
C GLY A 116 -8.11 3.23 2.61
N ALA A 117 -7.78 2.17 3.35
CA ALA A 117 -6.45 1.98 3.93
C ALA A 117 -5.41 1.33 2.99
N ALA A 118 -5.84 0.59 1.95
CA ALA A 118 -4.94 -0.19 1.10
C ALA A 118 -5.23 -0.05 -0.41
N PRO A 119 -5.39 1.17 -0.94
CA PRO A 119 -5.78 1.40 -2.33
C PRO A 119 -4.83 0.77 -3.35
N ILE A 120 -3.53 0.76 -3.06
CA ILE A 120 -2.47 0.25 -3.93
C ILE A 120 -2.67 -1.24 -4.22
N GLN A 121 -2.81 -2.04 -3.16
CA GLN A 121 -2.93 -3.49 -3.27
C GLN A 121 -4.26 -3.88 -3.92
N TRP A 122 -5.35 -3.23 -3.54
CA TRP A 122 -6.66 -3.53 -4.10
C TRP A 122 -6.74 -3.20 -5.59
N ALA A 123 -6.11 -2.13 -6.07
CA ALA A 123 -6.04 -1.84 -7.49
C ALA A 123 -5.37 -2.97 -8.31
N VAL A 124 -4.32 -3.59 -7.77
CA VAL A 124 -3.67 -4.74 -8.41
C VAL A 124 -4.53 -6.02 -8.32
N ILE A 125 -5.12 -6.30 -7.15
CA ILE A 125 -5.98 -7.47 -6.92
C ILE A 125 -7.21 -7.44 -7.83
N ASP A 126 -7.83 -6.29 -8.00
CA ASP A 126 -9.00 -6.12 -8.87
C ASP A 126 -8.62 -6.10 -10.36
N GLY A 127 -7.32 -6.01 -10.67
CA GLY A 127 -6.79 -6.05 -12.04
C GLY A 127 -7.02 -4.77 -12.82
N GLU A 128 -6.96 -3.63 -12.14
CA GLU A 128 -7.00 -2.33 -12.80
C GLU A 128 -5.84 -2.18 -13.78
N LYS A 129 -6.09 -1.50 -14.88
CA LYS A 129 -5.06 -1.18 -15.89
C LYS A 129 -4.36 0.14 -15.62
N VAL A 130 -5.00 0.99 -14.83
CA VAL A 130 -4.53 2.34 -14.47
C VAL A 130 -4.86 2.56 -12.99
N SER A 131 -3.90 3.05 -12.23
CA SER A 131 -4.07 3.61 -10.90
C SER A 131 -3.56 5.05 -10.91
N GLY A 132 -3.30 5.63 -9.76
CA GLY A 132 -2.77 6.98 -9.68
C GLY A 132 -2.78 7.52 -8.27
N VAL A 133 -2.55 8.81 -8.17
CA VAL A 133 -2.57 9.56 -6.93
C VAL A 133 -3.54 10.73 -7.06
N THR A 134 -4.26 11.01 -5.99
CA THR A 134 -5.12 12.18 -5.86
C THR A 134 -4.70 13.00 -4.64
N THR A 135 -4.50 14.29 -4.82
CA THR A 135 -4.47 15.22 -3.69
C THR A 135 -5.90 15.71 -3.41
N MET A 136 -6.30 15.69 -2.16
CA MET A 136 -7.65 16.13 -1.76
C MET A 136 -7.63 16.96 -0.50
N GLN A 137 -8.60 17.88 -0.37
CA GLN A 137 -8.90 18.57 0.86
C GLN A 137 -9.54 17.59 1.83
N MET A 138 -8.96 17.41 3.02
CA MET A 138 -9.55 16.50 4.01
C MET A 138 -10.79 17.10 4.66
N ASN A 139 -11.76 16.25 4.91
CA ASN A 139 -12.97 16.51 5.70
C ASN A 139 -13.12 15.43 6.79
N GLU A 140 -14.22 15.46 7.53
CA GLU A 140 -14.49 14.48 8.60
C GLU A 140 -14.78 13.05 8.10
N GLY A 141 -15.04 12.88 6.80
CA GLY A 141 -15.26 11.58 6.17
C GLY A 141 -13.95 10.86 5.84
N LEU A 142 -14.04 9.56 5.64
CA LEU A 142 -12.87 8.76 5.23
C LEU A 142 -12.65 8.89 3.72
N ASP A 143 -11.63 9.65 3.33
CA ASP A 143 -11.22 9.90 1.95
C ASP A 143 -12.33 10.44 1.03
N THR A 144 -13.21 11.29 1.58
CA THR A 144 -14.39 11.83 0.87
C THR A 144 -14.30 13.32 0.54
N GLY A 145 -13.19 13.95 0.88
CA GLY A 145 -12.99 15.38 0.64
C GLY A 145 -12.82 15.74 -0.83
N ASP A 146 -12.96 17.00 -1.17
CA ASP A 146 -12.87 17.47 -2.54
C ASP A 146 -11.47 17.25 -3.12
N MET A 147 -11.42 16.77 -4.35
CA MET A 147 -10.17 16.49 -5.07
C MET A 147 -9.60 17.79 -5.64
N ILE A 148 -8.26 17.91 -5.62
CA ILE A 148 -7.57 19.10 -6.12
C ILE A 148 -6.83 18.75 -7.41
N LEU A 149 -5.90 17.80 -7.36
CA LEU A 149 -5.16 17.32 -8.53
C LEU A 149 -5.15 15.79 -8.55
N LYS A 150 -4.97 15.22 -9.75
CA LYS A 150 -4.80 13.79 -9.97
C LYS A 150 -3.68 13.54 -10.97
N THR A 151 -2.99 12.41 -10.80
CA THR A 151 -2.06 11.89 -11.80
C THR A 151 -2.32 10.41 -12.02
N GLU A 152 -2.34 9.99 -13.28
CA GLU A 152 -2.57 8.59 -13.67
C GLU A 152 -1.25 7.86 -13.86
N ILE A 153 -1.22 6.61 -13.43
CA ILE A 153 -0.09 5.69 -13.58
C ILE A 153 -0.60 4.40 -14.22
N PRO A 154 -0.17 4.07 -15.43
CA PRO A 154 -0.50 2.78 -16.05
C PRO A 154 0.17 1.65 -15.27
N LEU A 155 -0.54 0.54 -15.08
CA LEU A 155 -0.01 -0.66 -14.47
C LEU A 155 0.61 -1.57 -15.53
N ASP A 156 1.81 -2.07 -15.24
CA ASP A 156 2.42 -3.10 -16.05
C ASP A 156 1.65 -4.44 -15.91
N PRO A 157 1.65 -5.32 -16.92
CA PRO A 157 0.95 -6.61 -16.86
C PRO A 157 1.36 -7.47 -15.65
N LYS A 158 2.58 -7.30 -15.15
CA LYS A 158 3.13 -8.00 -13.98
C LYS A 158 3.33 -7.06 -12.78
N GLU A 159 2.63 -5.93 -12.74
CA GLU A 159 2.68 -4.99 -11.64
C GLU A 159 2.38 -5.69 -10.31
N THR A 160 3.20 -5.43 -9.29
CA THR A 160 2.98 -5.90 -7.93
C THR A 160 2.51 -4.77 -7.02
N GLY A 161 1.96 -5.10 -5.85
CA GLY A 161 1.66 -4.10 -4.83
C GLY A 161 2.89 -3.29 -4.43
N GLY A 162 4.08 -3.93 -4.39
CA GLY A 162 5.34 -3.25 -4.08
C GLY A 162 5.82 -2.32 -5.19
N SER A 163 5.85 -2.78 -6.45
CA SER A 163 6.30 -1.92 -7.56
C SER A 163 5.35 -0.75 -7.81
N LEU A 164 4.04 -0.97 -7.66
CA LEU A 164 3.06 0.12 -7.75
C LEU A 164 3.22 1.13 -6.60
N HIS A 165 3.47 0.63 -5.37
CA HIS A 165 3.78 1.48 -4.21
C HIS A 165 4.90 2.48 -4.53
N ASP A 166 6.01 2.02 -5.08
CA ASP A 166 7.17 2.87 -5.36
C ASP A 166 6.83 3.92 -6.44
N LYS A 167 6.14 3.53 -7.51
CA LYS A 167 5.68 4.44 -8.57
C LYS A 167 4.73 5.52 -8.01
N LEU A 168 3.77 5.13 -7.16
CA LEU A 168 2.80 6.05 -6.58
C LEU A 168 3.42 6.95 -5.51
N ALA A 169 4.42 6.49 -4.76
CA ALA A 169 5.17 7.32 -3.82
C ALA A 169 5.90 8.47 -4.55
N GLU A 170 6.58 8.17 -5.66
CA GLU A 170 7.25 9.18 -6.49
C GLU A 170 6.24 10.16 -7.12
N ALA A 171 5.16 9.64 -7.71
CA ALA A 171 4.12 10.45 -8.33
C ALA A 171 3.42 11.35 -7.30
N GLY A 172 3.13 10.82 -6.11
CA GLY A 172 2.50 11.54 -5.01
C GLY A 172 3.36 12.69 -4.48
N ALA A 173 4.66 12.50 -4.40
CA ALA A 173 5.60 13.55 -4.02
C ALA A 173 5.56 14.74 -4.98
N LYS A 174 5.63 14.46 -6.29
CA LYS A 174 5.54 15.48 -7.33
C LYS A 174 4.19 16.20 -7.32
N LEU A 175 3.10 15.44 -7.26
CA LEU A 175 1.74 15.97 -7.25
C LEU A 175 1.45 16.83 -6.02
N CYS A 176 2.01 16.48 -4.86
CA CYS A 176 1.89 17.27 -3.64
C CYS A 176 2.53 18.66 -3.79
N VAL A 177 3.76 18.73 -4.31
CA VAL A 177 4.45 20.01 -4.56
C VAL A 177 3.66 20.88 -5.55
N GLU A 178 3.15 20.27 -6.64
CA GLU A 178 2.30 20.97 -7.60
C GLU A 178 1.01 21.49 -6.95
N THR A 179 0.39 20.69 -6.09
CA THR A 179 -0.83 21.10 -5.35
C THR A 179 -0.55 22.31 -4.46
N LEU A 180 0.54 22.31 -3.70
CA LEU A 180 0.90 23.44 -2.84
C LEU A 180 1.17 24.69 -3.68
N LYS A 181 1.82 24.55 -4.84
CA LYS A 181 2.02 25.66 -5.77
C LYS A 181 0.70 26.22 -6.28
N CYS A 182 -0.26 25.37 -6.68
CA CYS A 182 -1.59 25.83 -7.10
C CYS A 182 -2.33 26.59 -5.99
N LEU A 183 -2.16 26.17 -4.72
CA LEU A 183 -2.73 26.86 -3.58
C LEU A 183 -2.09 28.24 -3.36
N GLU A 184 -0.76 28.35 -3.44
CA GLU A 184 -0.03 29.62 -3.33
C GLU A 184 -0.41 30.60 -4.44
N ASP A 185 -0.50 30.11 -5.67
CA ASP A 185 -0.85 30.89 -6.87
C ASP A 185 -2.36 31.19 -6.95
N LYS A 186 -3.17 30.64 -6.04
CA LYS A 186 -4.64 30.73 -6.02
C LYS A 186 -5.31 30.22 -7.29
N THR A 187 -4.72 29.22 -7.90
CA THR A 187 -5.22 28.53 -9.11
C THR A 187 -5.84 27.17 -8.81
N ALA A 188 -5.74 26.71 -7.56
CA ALA A 188 -6.35 25.46 -7.13
C ALA A 188 -7.87 25.49 -7.32
N THR A 189 -8.41 24.35 -7.78
CA THR A 189 -9.84 24.11 -7.87
C THR A 189 -10.22 22.88 -7.06
N TRP A 190 -11.42 22.86 -6.52
CA TRP A 190 -11.93 21.76 -5.71
C TRP A 190 -13.05 21.06 -6.46
N GLU A 191 -12.83 19.80 -6.80
CA GLU A 191 -13.81 18.95 -7.47
C GLU A 191 -14.47 18.02 -6.41
N PRO A 192 -15.78 18.19 -6.12
CA PRO A 192 -16.48 17.28 -5.23
C PRO A 192 -16.43 15.84 -5.73
N GLN A 193 -16.18 14.90 -4.82
CA GLN A 193 -16.20 13.48 -5.17
C GLN A 193 -17.63 12.98 -5.39
N GLY A 194 -17.86 12.24 -6.47
CA GLY A 194 -19.06 11.45 -6.67
C GLY A 194 -19.07 10.16 -5.82
N GLU A 195 -20.01 9.27 -6.14
CA GLU A 195 -20.02 7.93 -5.56
C GLU A 195 -18.82 7.11 -6.03
N SER A 196 -18.29 6.28 -5.13
CA SER A 196 -17.23 5.35 -5.51
C SER A 196 -17.80 4.20 -6.34
N THR A 197 -17.10 3.85 -7.42
CA THR A 197 -17.42 2.69 -8.26
C THR A 197 -16.73 1.41 -7.78
N THR A 198 -15.90 1.49 -6.74
CA THR A 198 -15.20 0.35 -6.11
C THR A 198 -15.65 0.19 -4.66
N ALA A 199 -15.45 -1.01 -4.11
CA ALA A 199 -15.58 -1.23 -2.69
C ALA A 199 -14.53 -0.40 -1.91
N TYR A 200 -14.79 -0.19 -0.62
CA TYR A 200 -13.82 0.40 0.28
C TYR A 200 -12.55 -0.46 0.36
N ALA A 201 -11.38 0.15 0.12
CA ALA A 201 -10.10 -0.52 0.14
C ALA A 201 -9.67 -0.84 1.58
N LYS A 202 -10.19 -1.96 2.09
CA LYS A 202 -9.98 -2.41 3.48
C LYS A 202 -8.50 -2.59 3.79
N MET A 203 -8.15 -2.41 5.05
CA MET A 203 -6.82 -2.74 5.56
C MET A 203 -6.49 -4.20 5.28
N LEU A 204 -5.25 -4.45 4.85
CA LEU A 204 -4.77 -5.81 4.61
C LEU A 204 -4.53 -6.53 5.93
N ASP A 205 -4.86 -7.80 5.96
CA ASP A 205 -4.48 -8.73 7.02
C ASP A 205 -3.83 -10.00 6.43
N LYS A 206 -3.25 -10.81 7.29
CA LYS A 206 -2.55 -12.03 6.84
C LYS A 206 -3.49 -13.08 6.25
N ASN A 207 -4.76 -13.10 6.68
CA ASN A 207 -5.73 -14.10 6.24
C ASN A 207 -6.15 -13.86 4.79
N LEU A 208 -6.10 -12.59 4.32
CA LEU A 208 -6.35 -12.26 2.93
C LEU A 208 -5.41 -13.03 1.97
N GLY A 209 -4.18 -13.33 2.43
CA GLY A 209 -3.20 -14.07 1.63
C GLY A 209 -3.44 -15.58 1.55
N ASN A 210 -4.38 -16.13 2.30
CA ASN A 210 -4.69 -17.56 2.29
C ASN A 210 -5.43 -17.95 1.01
N ILE A 211 -4.74 -18.53 0.04
CA ILE A 211 -5.25 -18.81 -1.30
C ILE A 211 -6.46 -19.73 -1.23
N ASN A 212 -7.54 -19.32 -1.85
CA ASN A 212 -8.67 -20.17 -2.15
C ASN A 212 -8.52 -20.73 -3.57
N TRP A 213 -8.13 -21.98 -3.68
CA TRP A 213 -7.89 -22.62 -4.98
C TRP A 213 -9.16 -22.76 -5.83
N ASN A 214 -10.36 -22.64 -5.26
CA ASN A 214 -11.61 -22.61 -6.01
C ASN A 214 -11.85 -21.29 -6.77
N ASP A 215 -11.05 -20.26 -6.52
CA ASP A 215 -11.12 -19.03 -7.29
C ASP A 215 -10.46 -19.25 -8.68
N PRO A 216 -10.81 -18.47 -9.71
CA PRO A 216 -10.15 -18.53 -11.02
C PRO A 216 -8.65 -18.23 -10.94
N ALA A 217 -7.86 -18.86 -11.79
CA ALA A 217 -6.40 -18.66 -11.85
C ALA A 217 -6.00 -17.19 -11.97
N VAL A 218 -6.76 -16.41 -12.75
CA VAL A 218 -6.51 -14.97 -12.91
C VAL A 218 -6.69 -14.19 -11.62
N GLN A 219 -7.64 -14.57 -10.78
CA GLN A 219 -7.86 -13.91 -9.48
C GLN A 219 -6.75 -14.28 -8.50
N ILE A 220 -6.34 -15.54 -8.47
CA ILE A 220 -5.23 -16.00 -7.62
C ILE A 220 -3.91 -15.34 -8.04
N GLU A 221 -3.64 -15.23 -9.34
CA GLU A 221 -2.43 -14.56 -9.87
C GLU A 221 -2.40 -13.07 -9.45
N ARG A 222 -3.53 -12.36 -9.59
CA ARG A 222 -3.65 -10.97 -9.13
C ARG A 222 -3.47 -10.83 -7.62
N LEU A 223 -4.02 -11.76 -6.83
CA LEU A 223 -3.83 -11.81 -5.39
C LEU A 223 -2.35 -11.97 -5.04
N ILE A 224 -1.63 -12.87 -5.71
CA ILE A 224 -0.19 -13.07 -5.51
C ILE A 224 0.57 -11.77 -5.77
N ARG A 225 0.31 -11.09 -6.87
CA ARG A 225 0.95 -9.81 -7.21
C ARG A 225 0.55 -8.69 -6.27
N GLY A 226 -0.74 -8.53 -6.00
CA GLY A 226 -1.25 -7.44 -5.16
C GLY A 226 -0.72 -7.52 -3.73
N LEU A 227 -0.52 -8.72 -3.20
CA LEU A 227 0.00 -8.93 -1.85
C LEU A 227 1.53 -9.07 -1.77
N ASN A 228 2.24 -8.92 -2.86
CA ASN A 228 3.70 -8.92 -2.89
C ASN A 228 4.22 -7.48 -2.65
N PRO A 229 5.07 -7.20 -1.63
CA PRO A 229 5.75 -8.14 -0.74
C PRO A 229 5.01 -8.49 0.57
N TRP A 230 3.94 -7.79 0.91
CA TRP A 230 3.21 -7.99 2.16
C TRP A 230 1.70 -7.86 1.95
N PRO A 231 0.87 -8.71 2.61
CA PRO A 231 1.20 -9.79 3.54
C PRO A 231 1.71 -11.07 2.87
N SER A 232 1.75 -11.14 1.54
CA SER A 232 2.05 -12.28 0.67
C SER A 232 0.91 -13.31 0.58
N ALA A 233 0.68 -13.85 -0.62
CA ALA A 233 -0.22 -14.97 -0.81
C ALA A 233 0.46 -16.29 -0.40
N TYR A 234 -0.32 -17.19 0.20
CA TYR A 234 0.21 -18.46 0.71
C TYR A 234 -0.81 -19.60 0.65
N THR A 235 -0.30 -20.79 0.69
CA THR A 235 -1.03 -22.06 0.79
C THR A 235 -0.29 -23.01 1.71
N HIS A 236 -0.77 -24.24 1.89
CA HIS A 236 -0.14 -25.27 2.69
C HIS A 236 0.19 -26.52 1.88
N TRP A 237 1.37 -27.06 2.13
CA TRP A 237 1.85 -28.33 1.58
C TRP A 237 2.54 -29.13 2.68
N ASN A 238 2.08 -30.36 2.93
CA ASN A 238 2.62 -31.21 4.00
C ASN A 238 2.78 -30.48 5.35
N ASP A 239 1.71 -29.82 5.82
CA ASP A 239 1.64 -29.04 7.05
C ASP A 239 2.60 -27.84 7.14
N LYS A 240 3.24 -27.46 6.03
CA LYS A 240 4.13 -26.31 5.94
C LYS A 240 3.49 -25.20 5.08
N VAL A 241 3.69 -23.98 5.50
CA VAL A 241 3.29 -22.81 4.71
C VAL A 241 4.22 -22.67 3.50
N ILE A 242 3.64 -22.54 2.32
CA ILE A 242 4.32 -22.08 1.10
C ILE A 242 3.75 -20.74 0.70
N LYS A 243 4.58 -19.70 0.64
CA LYS A 243 4.25 -18.42 0.02
C LYS A 243 4.52 -18.51 -1.46
N LEU A 244 3.61 -17.94 -2.26
CA LEU A 244 3.77 -17.82 -3.70
C LEU A 244 4.12 -16.37 -4.04
N TRP A 245 5.15 -16.21 -4.90
CA TRP A 245 5.69 -14.89 -5.23
C TRP A 245 5.53 -14.54 -6.71
N GLN A 246 5.59 -15.54 -7.56
CA GLN A 246 5.38 -15.40 -9.00
C GLN A 246 4.64 -16.61 -9.56
N ALA A 247 3.62 -16.31 -10.36
CA ALA A 247 2.84 -17.31 -11.07
C ALA A 247 2.33 -16.75 -12.39
N ASP A 248 2.04 -17.66 -13.33
CA ASP A 248 1.39 -17.35 -14.60
C ASP A 248 0.06 -18.09 -14.72
N VAL A 249 -0.90 -17.44 -15.34
CA VAL A 249 -2.17 -18.05 -15.72
C VAL A 249 -1.96 -18.87 -17.00
N VAL A 250 -2.42 -20.12 -16.97
CA VAL A 250 -2.39 -21.02 -18.13
C VAL A 250 -3.80 -21.47 -18.43
N GLU A 251 -4.19 -21.37 -19.69
CA GLU A 251 -5.49 -21.84 -20.16
C GLU A 251 -5.60 -23.37 -20.08
N GLY A 252 -6.78 -23.86 -19.79
CA GLY A 252 -7.10 -25.27 -19.68
C GLY A 252 -7.60 -25.63 -18.28
N ASN A 253 -8.22 -26.79 -18.21
CA ASN A 253 -8.67 -27.43 -16.97
C ASN A 253 -8.40 -28.91 -17.04
N THR A 254 -8.31 -29.55 -15.89
CA THR A 254 -8.29 -31.01 -15.76
C THR A 254 -9.52 -31.45 -14.96
N ASP A 255 -9.73 -32.76 -14.87
CA ASP A 255 -10.81 -33.33 -14.03
C ASP A 255 -10.42 -33.42 -12.56
N GLN A 256 -9.29 -32.81 -12.17
CA GLN A 256 -8.82 -32.80 -10.78
C GLN A 256 -9.49 -31.68 -9.98
N GLU A 257 -9.60 -31.90 -8.69
CA GLU A 257 -10.12 -30.87 -7.78
C GLU A 257 -9.15 -29.67 -7.65
N ALA A 258 -9.71 -28.50 -7.33
CA ALA A 258 -8.93 -27.29 -7.15
C ALA A 258 -7.89 -27.43 -6.02
N GLY A 259 -6.67 -26.97 -6.26
CA GLY A 259 -5.51 -27.14 -5.39
C GLY A 259 -4.63 -28.34 -5.75
N THR A 260 -5.07 -29.23 -6.66
CA THR A 260 -4.29 -30.38 -7.08
C THR A 260 -3.14 -29.99 -8.01
N ILE A 261 -1.96 -30.52 -7.77
CA ILE A 261 -0.79 -30.41 -8.65
C ILE A 261 -1.02 -31.32 -9.84
N VAL A 262 -1.18 -30.73 -11.01
CA VAL A 262 -1.55 -31.43 -12.25
C VAL A 262 -0.41 -31.58 -13.24
N LYS A 263 0.74 -30.96 -12.98
CA LYS A 263 1.94 -31.11 -13.80
C LYS A 263 3.15 -30.61 -13.02
N VAL A 264 4.26 -31.32 -13.13
CA VAL A 264 5.57 -30.91 -12.59
C VAL A 264 6.58 -30.90 -13.73
N GLU A 265 7.25 -29.78 -13.92
CA GLU A 265 8.33 -29.57 -14.88
C GLU A 265 9.66 -29.37 -14.15
N LYS A 266 10.73 -29.16 -14.89
CA LYS A 266 12.07 -29.00 -14.31
C LYS A 266 12.18 -27.75 -13.42
N ASP A 267 11.46 -26.65 -13.76
CA ASP A 267 11.60 -25.33 -13.20
C ASP A 267 10.25 -24.68 -12.84
N SER A 268 9.19 -25.43 -12.91
CA SER A 268 7.83 -24.97 -12.54
C SER A 268 6.90 -26.14 -12.22
N PHE A 269 5.77 -25.87 -11.58
CA PHE A 269 4.68 -26.82 -11.44
C PHE A 269 3.34 -26.12 -11.61
N TYR A 270 2.30 -26.91 -11.94
CA TYR A 270 0.98 -26.39 -12.30
C TYR A 270 -0.05 -26.89 -11.31
N VAL A 271 -0.92 -25.99 -10.88
CA VAL A 271 -1.98 -26.28 -9.93
C VAL A 271 -3.33 -26.03 -10.58
N GLN A 272 -4.26 -26.98 -10.44
CA GLN A 272 -5.64 -26.82 -10.85
C GLN A 272 -6.30 -25.74 -9.96
N THR A 273 -7.01 -24.81 -10.58
CA THR A 273 -7.82 -23.79 -9.87
C THR A 273 -9.29 -23.98 -10.19
N GLY A 274 -10.17 -23.14 -9.67
CA GLY A 274 -11.59 -23.19 -10.01
C GLY A 274 -11.86 -22.99 -11.51
N GLU A 275 -11.01 -22.18 -12.17
CA GLU A 275 -11.02 -21.97 -13.61
C GLU A 275 -9.60 -21.66 -14.08
N GLY A 276 -9.08 -22.47 -15.01
CA GLY A 276 -7.72 -22.37 -15.50
C GLY A 276 -6.70 -23.06 -14.59
N LEU A 277 -5.44 -23.00 -14.99
CA LEU A 277 -4.30 -23.52 -14.26
C LEU A 277 -3.40 -22.38 -13.81
N LEU A 278 -2.77 -22.55 -12.65
CA LEU A 278 -1.76 -21.62 -12.17
C LEU A 278 -0.37 -22.29 -12.25
N LYS A 279 0.51 -21.75 -13.09
CA LYS A 279 1.91 -22.15 -13.18
C LYS A 279 2.71 -21.41 -12.13
N ILE A 280 3.33 -22.15 -11.20
CA ILE A 280 4.12 -21.56 -10.12
C ILE A 280 5.58 -21.50 -10.55
N GLU A 281 6.17 -20.28 -10.45
CA GLU A 281 7.54 -20.00 -10.90
C GLU A 281 8.45 -19.61 -9.74
N GLU A 282 7.93 -18.93 -8.71
CA GLU A 282 8.71 -18.49 -7.56
C GLU A 282 7.92 -18.64 -6.26
N LEU A 283 8.56 -19.22 -5.25
CA LEU A 283 7.93 -19.55 -3.98
C LEU A 283 8.87 -19.42 -2.79
N GLN A 284 8.31 -19.59 -1.59
CA GLN A 284 9.07 -19.64 -0.35
C GLN A 284 8.46 -20.67 0.60
N LEU A 285 9.16 -21.76 0.84
CA LEU A 285 8.78 -22.73 1.87
C LEU A 285 9.05 -22.16 3.27
N GLN A 286 8.21 -22.47 4.21
CA GLN A 286 8.34 -22.05 5.62
C GLN A 286 9.75 -22.33 6.15
N GLY A 287 10.36 -21.28 6.73
CA GLY A 287 11.72 -21.35 7.30
C GLY A 287 12.85 -21.31 6.24
N LYS A 288 12.54 -21.19 4.97
CA LYS A 288 13.52 -21.07 3.86
C LYS A 288 13.53 -19.66 3.27
N LYS A 289 14.47 -19.38 2.38
CA LYS A 289 14.51 -18.16 1.56
C LYS A 289 13.56 -18.31 0.36
N ARG A 290 13.14 -17.18 -0.20
CA ARG A 290 12.48 -17.10 -1.50
C ARG A 290 13.39 -17.69 -2.58
N MET A 291 12.83 -18.50 -3.48
CA MET A 291 13.56 -19.22 -4.51
C MET A 291 12.68 -19.51 -5.73
N ASP A 292 13.30 -19.72 -6.89
CA ASP A 292 12.60 -20.25 -8.06
C ASP A 292 12.07 -21.68 -7.82
N ALA A 293 10.99 -22.05 -8.52
CA ALA A 293 10.37 -23.37 -8.37
C ALA A 293 11.33 -24.51 -8.73
N GLY A 294 12.25 -24.30 -9.70
CA GLY A 294 13.25 -25.29 -10.05
C GLY A 294 14.23 -25.58 -8.91
N ALA A 295 14.67 -24.57 -8.16
CA ALA A 295 15.49 -24.75 -6.97
C ALA A 295 14.74 -25.51 -5.87
N PHE A 296 13.45 -25.20 -5.68
CA PHE A 296 12.59 -25.92 -4.75
C PHE A 296 12.46 -27.40 -5.13
N LEU A 297 12.17 -27.70 -6.39
CA LEU A 297 11.96 -29.07 -6.94
C LEU A 297 13.22 -29.94 -6.87
N ARG A 298 14.41 -29.36 -6.95
CA ARG A 298 15.67 -30.13 -6.74
C ARG A 298 15.85 -30.64 -5.30
N GLY A 299 15.23 -30.00 -4.34
CA GLY A 299 15.37 -30.37 -2.93
C GLY A 299 14.10 -30.95 -2.30
N ASN A 300 12.99 -30.97 -3.02
CA ASN A 300 11.69 -31.44 -2.54
C ASN A 300 11.01 -32.25 -3.64
N HIS A 301 10.56 -33.44 -3.28
CA HIS A 301 9.81 -34.30 -4.21
C HIS A 301 8.33 -33.84 -4.18
N LEU A 302 7.88 -33.27 -5.29
CA LEU A 302 6.51 -32.84 -5.51
C LEU A 302 5.90 -33.72 -6.59
N GLU A 303 4.76 -34.33 -6.29
CA GLU A 303 4.18 -35.35 -7.19
C GLU A 303 2.85 -34.85 -7.80
N TYR A 304 2.56 -35.39 -8.98
CA TYR A 304 1.22 -35.26 -9.56
C TYR A 304 0.16 -35.82 -8.60
N GLY A 305 -0.94 -35.10 -8.44
CA GLY A 305 -2.05 -35.51 -7.56
C GLY A 305 -1.92 -35.06 -6.13
N GLU A 306 -0.78 -34.50 -5.71
CA GLU A 306 -0.72 -33.83 -4.40
C GLU A 306 -1.60 -32.58 -4.36
N ILE A 307 -2.16 -32.28 -3.18
CA ILE A 307 -3.12 -31.20 -3.02
C ILE A 307 -2.53 -30.11 -2.11
N LEU A 308 -2.52 -28.89 -2.62
CA LEU A 308 -2.24 -27.68 -1.85
C LEU A 308 -3.53 -27.23 -1.15
N LYS A 309 -3.47 -26.94 0.16
CA LYS A 309 -4.66 -26.69 0.98
C LYS A 309 -4.78 -25.23 1.37
N LYS A 310 -6.03 -24.77 1.40
CA LYS A 310 -6.43 -23.60 2.19
C LYS A 310 -6.48 -24.02 3.66
N CYS A 311 -6.03 -23.16 4.58
CA CYS A 311 -6.24 -23.34 6.02
C CYS A 311 -7.46 -22.58 6.51
#